data_a59ac06aa064717b8841bffaadba4b66
#
_entry.id   a59ac06aa064717b8841bffaadba4b66
#
_cell.length_a   1.000
_cell.length_b   1.000
_cell.length_c   1.000
_cell.angle_alpha   90.00
_cell.angle_beta   90.00
_cell.angle_gamma   90.00
#
_symmetry.space_group_name_H-M   'P 1'
#
loop_
_entity.id
_entity.type
_entity.pdbx_description
1 polymer ?
#
loop_
_entity_poly.entity_id
_entity_poly.type
_entity_poly.pdbx_seq_one_letter_code
_entity_poly.pdbx_strand_id
1 'polypeptide(L)'
;MTETRTNLTSRQRLHEYQAMLARRLQEARAKSSTEGFLGVQIGEHHWLLSLTDTGEVLDYQPPARVPLTQAWYLGLVNARGNLLGVIDFGLFCGEAPTAGGPGAKIVVLSKDPQRACAIVVPRVAGLRSLTDLQLAEAAPDESRPWQGRAWRDAQGMLWRELDVRQLLADPAFLQVGRSRA
;
A
#
# COMPACT_ATOMS: atom_id res chain seq x y z
N MET A 1 6.92 -49.28 -44.59
CA MET A 1 6.35 -48.14 -43.90
C MET A 1 6.74 -48.25 -42.43
N THR A 2 7.78 -47.56 -42.04
CA THR A 2 8.39 -47.67 -40.70
C THR A 2 8.24 -46.33 -40.00
N GLU A 3 7.39 -46.30 -38.98
CA GLU A 3 7.19 -45.10 -38.14
C GLU A 3 8.43 -44.85 -37.30
N THR A 4 9.11 -43.75 -37.55
CA THR A 4 10.19 -43.24 -36.71
C THR A 4 9.61 -42.54 -35.50
N ARG A 5 9.40 -43.24 -34.40
CA ARG A 5 9.12 -42.66 -33.08
C ARG A 5 10.39 -41.95 -32.59
N THR A 6 10.42 -40.65 -32.66
CA THR A 6 11.47 -39.81 -32.10
C THR A 6 11.47 -39.93 -30.57
N ASN A 7 12.34 -40.79 -30.05
CA ASN A 7 12.60 -40.88 -28.60
C ASN A 7 13.41 -39.66 -28.16
N LEU A 8 12.73 -38.62 -27.72
CA LEU A 8 13.37 -37.50 -27.01
C LEU A 8 14.13 -38.08 -25.79
N THR A 9 15.42 -37.85 -25.72
CA THR A 9 16.24 -38.30 -24.60
C THR A 9 15.78 -37.68 -23.29
N SER A 10 15.90 -38.36 -22.17
CA SER A 10 15.48 -37.88 -20.85
C SER A 10 16.04 -36.49 -20.52
N ARG A 11 17.22 -36.13 -21.05
CA ARG A 11 17.82 -34.78 -20.93
C ARG A 11 17.04 -33.70 -21.70
N GLN A 12 16.55 -33.99 -22.89
CA GLN A 12 15.75 -33.04 -23.69
C GLN A 12 14.41 -32.77 -23.01
N ARG A 13 13.76 -33.80 -22.46
CA ARG A 13 12.52 -33.63 -21.68
C ARG A 13 12.73 -32.80 -20.43
N LEU A 14 13.86 -32.98 -19.75
CA LEU A 14 14.20 -32.18 -18.57
C LEU A 14 14.43 -30.68 -18.92
N HIS A 15 15.14 -30.43 -20.03
CA HIS A 15 15.35 -29.07 -20.53
C HIS A 15 14.06 -28.40 -20.97
N GLU A 16 13.19 -29.11 -21.68
CA GLU A 16 11.86 -28.59 -22.06
C GLU A 16 11.00 -28.31 -20.83
N TYR A 17 11.03 -29.20 -19.84
CA TYR A 17 10.30 -28.97 -18.57
C TYR A 17 10.84 -27.79 -17.79
N GLN A 18 12.16 -27.63 -17.71
CA GLN A 18 12.80 -26.47 -17.07
C GLN A 18 12.47 -25.17 -17.80
N ALA A 19 12.51 -25.17 -19.14
CA ALA A 19 12.13 -24.00 -19.94
C ALA A 19 10.65 -23.63 -19.77
N MET A 20 9.77 -24.62 -19.72
CA MET A 20 8.34 -24.42 -19.46
C MET A 20 8.09 -23.89 -18.05
N LEU A 21 8.81 -24.42 -17.05
CA LEU A 21 8.71 -23.96 -15.66
C LEU A 21 9.23 -22.52 -15.51
N ALA A 22 10.37 -22.21 -16.12
CA ALA A 22 10.93 -20.87 -16.15
C ALA A 22 9.96 -19.87 -16.81
N ARG A 23 9.36 -20.25 -17.94
CA ARG A 23 8.34 -19.43 -18.61
C ARG A 23 7.10 -19.24 -17.75
N ARG A 24 6.57 -20.28 -17.11
CA ARG A 24 5.44 -20.18 -16.18
C ARG A 24 5.77 -19.32 -14.96
N LEU A 25 7.00 -19.41 -14.44
CA LEU A 25 7.48 -18.54 -13.35
C LEU A 25 7.62 -17.08 -13.81
N GLN A 26 8.08 -16.84 -15.04
CA GLN A 26 8.13 -15.51 -15.63
C GLN A 26 6.71 -14.96 -15.90
N GLU A 27 5.81 -15.78 -16.43
CA GLU A 27 4.40 -15.40 -16.65
C GLU A 27 3.67 -15.18 -15.31
N ALA A 28 3.94 -15.99 -14.28
CA ALA A 28 3.43 -15.78 -12.93
C ALA A 28 4.02 -14.52 -12.29
N ARG A 29 5.31 -14.24 -12.49
CA ARG A 29 5.95 -12.98 -12.07
C ARG A 29 5.43 -11.78 -12.85
N ALA A 30 5.22 -11.90 -14.15
CA ALA A 30 4.59 -10.86 -14.96
C ALA A 30 3.11 -10.63 -14.60
N LYS A 31 2.39 -11.67 -14.18
CA LYS A 31 1.03 -11.56 -13.61
C LYS A 31 1.04 -11.05 -12.16
N SER A 32 2.08 -11.30 -11.38
CA SER A 32 2.25 -10.74 -10.04
C SER A 32 2.85 -9.32 -10.06
N SER A 33 3.35 -8.85 -11.20
CA SER A 33 3.62 -7.43 -11.47
C SER A 33 2.36 -6.67 -11.89
N THR A 34 1.19 -7.29 -11.90
CA THR A 34 -0.09 -6.59 -11.84
C THR A 34 -0.09 -5.90 -10.49
N GLU A 35 0.06 -4.59 -10.51
CA GLU A 35 0.17 -3.73 -9.34
C GLU A 35 -0.91 -4.09 -8.33
N GLY A 36 -0.52 -4.84 -7.29
CA GLY A 36 -1.41 -5.19 -6.20
C GLY A 36 -1.52 -4.02 -5.25
N PHE A 37 -2.72 -3.79 -4.76
CA PHE A 37 -3.00 -2.72 -3.81
C PHE A 37 -3.59 -3.29 -2.52
N LEU A 38 -3.24 -2.65 -1.42
CA LEU A 38 -3.98 -2.79 -0.17
C LEU A 38 -5.09 -1.75 -0.17
N GLY A 39 -6.34 -2.22 -0.20
CA GLY A 39 -7.50 -1.37 -0.03
C GLY A 39 -7.73 -1.06 1.44
N VAL A 40 -7.87 0.20 1.79
CA VAL A 40 -8.14 0.64 3.16
C VAL A 40 -9.25 1.69 3.17
N GLN A 41 -9.96 1.77 4.29
CA GLN A 41 -10.93 2.83 4.54
C GLN A 41 -10.43 3.71 5.67
N ILE A 42 -10.39 5.03 5.43
CA ILE A 42 -10.05 6.05 6.41
C ILE A 42 -11.12 7.14 6.30
N GLY A 43 -11.85 7.37 7.39
CA GLY A 43 -13.03 8.21 7.34
C GLY A 43 -14.07 7.65 6.37
N GLU A 44 -14.59 8.50 5.50
CA GLU A 44 -15.52 8.11 4.43
C GLU A 44 -14.83 7.75 3.11
N HIS A 45 -13.50 7.84 3.07
CA HIS A 45 -12.72 7.63 1.85
C HIS A 45 -12.09 6.25 1.78
N HIS A 46 -12.03 5.72 0.57
CA HIS A 46 -11.37 4.46 0.26
C HIS A 46 -10.07 4.75 -0.49
N TRP A 47 -8.98 4.19 0.02
CA TRP A 47 -7.63 4.39 -0.50
C TRP A 47 -7.03 3.08 -0.99
N LEU A 48 -6.22 3.19 -2.04
CA LEU A 48 -5.40 2.11 -2.59
C LEU A 48 -3.94 2.43 -2.29
N LEU A 49 -3.30 1.61 -1.50
CA LEU A 49 -1.88 1.69 -1.20
C LEU A 49 -1.15 0.62 -2.01
N SER A 50 -0.17 1.02 -2.82
CA SER A 50 0.63 0.06 -3.58
C SER A 50 1.37 -0.89 -2.64
N LEU A 51 1.28 -2.21 -2.88
CA LEU A 51 2.02 -3.22 -2.12
C LEU A 51 3.54 -3.12 -2.33
N THR A 52 3.99 -2.42 -3.37
CA THR A 52 5.42 -2.16 -3.57
C THR A 52 5.95 -1.15 -2.57
N ASP A 53 5.13 -0.17 -2.20
CA ASP A 53 5.49 0.95 -1.32
C ASP A 53 4.96 0.75 0.11
N THR A 54 4.06 -0.21 0.32
CA THR A 54 3.53 -0.56 1.65
C THR A 54 4.45 -1.58 2.31
N GLY A 55 4.77 -1.34 3.58
CA GLY A 55 5.50 -2.26 4.44
C GLY A 55 4.58 -3.28 5.13
N GLU A 56 4.67 -3.37 6.44
CA GLU A 56 3.88 -4.29 7.25
C GLU A 56 2.50 -3.72 7.62
N VAL A 57 1.56 -4.62 7.87
CA VAL A 57 0.28 -4.30 8.51
C VAL A 57 0.29 -4.89 9.92
N LEU A 58 0.23 -4.04 10.91
CA LEU A 58 0.32 -4.38 12.32
C LEU A 58 -1.03 -4.22 13.01
N ASP A 59 -1.24 -4.94 14.09
CA ASP A 59 -2.36 -4.66 14.96
C ASP A 59 -2.22 -3.29 15.61
N TYR A 60 -3.36 -2.62 15.83
CA TYR A 60 -3.34 -1.32 16.47
C TYR A 60 -2.80 -1.45 17.91
N GLN A 61 -1.87 -0.57 18.22
CA GLN A 61 -1.41 -0.32 19.58
C GLN A 61 -1.38 1.21 19.81
N PRO A 62 -1.77 1.69 20.99
CA PRO A 62 -1.76 3.11 21.28
C PRO A 62 -0.35 3.71 21.13
N PRO A 63 -0.16 4.73 20.27
CA PRO A 63 1.13 5.38 20.13
C PRO A 63 1.53 6.15 21.39
N ALA A 64 2.83 6.13 21.71
CA ALA A 64 3.39 6.99 22.74
C ALA A 64 3.45 8.44 22.24
N ARG A 65 2.73 9.34 22.87
CA ARG A 65 2.63 10.75 22.44
C ARG A 65 3.98 11.45 22.50
N VAL A 66 4.24 12.28 21.48
CA VAL A 66 5.42 13.15 21.41
C VAL A 66 4.94 14.60 21.61
N PRO A 67 5.49 15.36 22.55
CA PRO A 67 5.12 16.76 22.78
C PRO A 67 5.47 17.65 21.57
N LEU A 68 4.74 18.77 21.43
CA LEU A 68 5.00 19.80 20.41
C LEU A 68 4.91 19.29 18.96
N THR A 69 4.06 18.30 18.72
CA THR A 69 3.79 17.78 17.38
C THR A 69 2.41 18.23 16.89
N GLN A 70 2.20 18.14 15.59
CA GLN A 70 0.90 18.39 14.95
C GLN A 70 -0.16 17.43 15.49
N ALA A 71 -1.44 17.83 15.41
CA ALA A 71 -2.55 17.04 15.94
C ALA A 71 -2.69 15.66 15.23
N TRP A 72 -2.36 15.62 13.94
CA TRP A 72 -2.40 14.41 13.13
C TRP A 72 -1.21 13.45 13.39
N TYR A 73 -0.15 13.90 14.07
CA TYR A 73 0.94 13.03 14.49
C TYR A 73 0.61 12.42 15.86
N LEU A 74 0.19 11.17 15.86
CA LEU A 74 -0.30 10.49 17.07
C LEU A 74 0.82 10.13 18.05
N GLY A 75 2.03 9.93 17.56
CA GLY A 75 3.19 9.57 18.39
C GLY A 75 4.02 8.44 17.79
N LEU A 76 4.68 7.66 18.64
CA LEU A 76 5.59 6.59 18.26
C LEU A 76 5.06 5.22 18.69
N VAL A 77 5.28 4.20 17.88
CA VAL A 77 5.12 2.79 18.23
C VAL A 77 6.41 2.03 17.99
N ASN A 78 6.62 0.98 18.76
CA ASN A 78 7.72 0.05 18.51
C ASN A 78 7.20 -1.12 17.66
N ALA A 79 7.73 -1.24 16.45
CA ALA A 79 7.48 -2.35 15.57
C ALA A 79 8.76 -3.17 15.39
N ARG A 80 8.85 -4.32 16.05
CA ARG A 80 10.00 -5.24 15.97
C ARG A 80 11.36 -4.58 16.25
N GLY A 81 11.40 -3.68 17.22
CA GLY A 81 12.62 -2.96 17.59
C GLY A 81 12.85 -1.66 16.83
N ASN A 82 12.03 -1.33 15.83
CA ASN A 82 12.09 -0.06 15.12
C ASN A 82 11.01 0.89 15.64
N LEU A 83 11.39 2.13 15.94
CA LEU A 83 10.44 3.17 16.30
C LEU A 83 9.82 3.76 15.02
N LEU A 84 8.51 3.70 14.92
CA LEU A 84 7.75 4.24 13.80
C LEU A 84 6.89 5.41 14.27
N GLY A 85 6.95 6.52 13.54
CA GLY A 85 5.97 7.60 13.68
C GLY A 85 4.60 7.16 13.18
N VAL A 86 3.58 7.35 13.99
CA VAL A 86 2.19 6.98 13.64
C VAL A 86 1.38 8.23 13.40
N ILE A 87 0.65 8.23 12.29
CA ILE A 87 -0.08 9.36 11.75
C ILE A 87 -1.55 9.02 11.63
N ASP A 88 -2.38 9.97 12.02
CA ASP A 88 -3.79 10.00 11.63
C ASP A 88 -3.91 10.69 10.26
N PHE A 89 -4.03 9.89 9.22
CA PHE A 89 -4.08 10.40 7.86
C PHE A 89 -5.38 11.16 7.58
N GLY A 90 -6.50 10.79 8.22
CA GLY A 90 -7.75 11.55 8.13
C GLY A 90 -7.59 12.96 8.68
N LEU A 91 -7.02 13.09 9.88
CA LEU A 91 -6.69 14.41 10.46
C LEU A 91 -5.70 15.20 9.61
N PHE A 92 -4.70 14.53 8.99
CA PHE A 92 -3.78 15.20 8.06
C PHE A 92 -4.54 15.77 6.85
N CYS A 93 -5.54 15.05 6.35
CA CYS A 93 -6.43 15.52 5.29
C CYS A 93 -7.44 16.59 5.71
N GLY A 94 -7.51 16.94 7.01
CA GLY A 94 -8.49 17.89 7.54
C GLY A 94 -9.85 17.26 7.86
N GLU A 95 -9.92 15.93 7.96
CA GLU A 95 -11.12 15.18 8.32
C GLU A 95 -11.24 14.99 9.84
N ALA A 96 -12.29 14.29 10.26
CA ALA A 96 -12.45 13.90 11.66
C ALA A 96 -11.35 12.93 12.10
N PRO A 97 -10.99 12.89 13.40
CA PRO A 97 -10.00 11.98 13.93
C PRO A 97 -10.32 10.52 13.61
N THR A 98 -9.32 9.79 13.17
CA THR A 98 -9.43 8.36 12.91
C THR A 98 -9.55 7.58 14.21
N ALA A 99 -10.59 6.77 14.35
CA ALA A 99 -10.75 5.92 15.51
C ALA A 99 -9.68 4.82 15.53
N GLY A 100 -8.79 4.87 16.50
CA GLY A 100 -7.95 3.73 16.87
C GLY A 100 -8.69 2.84 17.86
N GLY A 101 -8.47 1.53 17.81
CA GLY A 101 -9.12 0.60 18.74
C GLY A 101 -9.18 -0.83 18.22
N PRO A 102 -10.02 -1.68 18.82
CA PRO A 102 -10.18 -3.06 18.39
C PRO A 102 -10.55 -3.15 16.90
N GLY A 103 -9.79 -3.93 16.14
CA GLY A 103 -9.98 -4.09 14.70
C GLY A 103 -9.26 -3.08 13.82
N ALA A 104 -8.82 -1.93 14.34
CA ALA A 104 -7.97 -1.01 13.60
C ALA A 104 -6.58 -1.60 13.37
N LYS A 105 -5.91 -1.13 12.34
CA LYS A 105 -4.56 -1.55 11.98
C LYS A 105 -3.62 -0.34 11.88
N ILE A 106 -2.36 -0.62 12.00
CA ILE A 106 -1.28 0.31 11.69
C ILE A 106 -0.63 -0.19 10.40
N VAL A 107 -0.70 0.59 9.34
CA VAL A 107 -0.12 0.27 8.03
C VAL A 107 1.17 1.05 7.88
N VAL A 108 2.28 0.33 7.76
CA VAL A 108 3.61 0.94 7.58
C VAL A 108 3.74 1.42 6.15
N LEU A 109 4.05 2.69 5.98
CA LEU A 109 4.35 3.32 4.70
C LEU A 109 5.86 3.24 4.48
N SER A 110 6.26 2.80 3.28
CA SER A 110 7.66 2.55 2.91
C SER A 110 8.27 1.27 3.52
N LYS A 111 9.04 0.58 2.70
CA LYS A 111 9.87 -0.57 3.10
C LYS A 111 11.27 -0.15 3.56
N ASP A 112 11.63 1.12 3.35
CA ASP A 112 12.88 1.69 3.83
C ASP A 112 12.74 2.08 5.31
N PRO A 113 13.45 1.42 6.23
CA PRO A 113 13.34 1.70 7.67
C PRO A 113 13.70 3.15 8.05
N GLN A 114 14.53 3.82 7.24
CA GLN A 114 14.95 5.21 7.50
C GLN A 114 13.85 6.23 7.15
N ARG A 115 12.90 5.83 6.32
CA ARG A 115 11.77 6.66 5.87
C ARG A 115 10.42 6.10 6.30
N ALA A 116 10.43 5.04 7.10
CA ALA A 116 9.22 4.37 7.50
C ALA A 116 8.44 5.21 8.52
N CYS A 117 7.20 5.48 8.19
CA CYS A 117 6.18 5.95 9.11
C CYS A 117 4.95 5.04 8.93
N ALA A 118 3.94 5.24 9.73
CA ALA A 118 2.75 4.42 9.67
C ALA A 118 1.49 5.27 9.80
N ILE A 119 0.40 4.80 9.21
CA ILE A 119 -0.92 5.41 9.34
C ILE A 119 -1.86 4.48 10.10
N VAL A 120 -2.76 5.08 10.88
CA VAL A 120 -3.86 4.33 11.50
C VAL A 120 -4.96 4.11 10.47
N VAL A 121 -5.40 2.86 10.35
CA VAL A 121 -6.44 2.44 9.42
C VAL A 121 -7.54 1.74 10.20
N PRO A 122 -8.74 2.33 10.31
CA PRO A 122 -9.87 1.73 11.01
C PRO A 122 -10.30 0.41 10.37
N ARG A 123 -10.23 0.33 9.04
CA ARG A 123 -10.67 -0.84 8.30
C ARG A 123 -9.79 -1.14 7.09
N VAL A 124 -9.27 -2.35 7.05
CA VAL A 124 -8.62 -2.92 5.87
C VAL A 124 -9.68 -3.61 5.03
N ALA A 125 -9.81 -3.19 3.76
CA ALA A 125 -10.78 -3.73 2.82
C ALA A 125 -10.22 -4.90 1.99
N GLY A 126 -8.98 -5.31 2.25
CA GLY A 126 -8.31 -6.43 1.59
C GLY A 126 -7.45 -6.03 0.40
N LEU A 127 -6.95 -7.06 -0.28
CA LEU A 127 -6.14 -6.86 -1.47
C LEU A 127 -7.03 -6.52 -2.67
N ARG A 128 -6.55 -5.62 -3.52
CA ARG A 128 -7.22 -5.17 -4.75
C ARG A 128 -6.27 -5.29 -5.94
N SER A 129 -6.83 -5.65 -7.08
CA SER A 129 -6.13 -5.61 -8.38
C SER A 129 -6.74 -4.51 -9.24
N LEU A 130 -5.92 -3.79 -9.98
CA LEU A 130 -6.43 -2.80 -10.95
C LEU A 130 -7.26 -3.44 -12.05
N THR A 131 -7.10 -4.74 -12.30
CA THR A 131 -7.93 -5.47 -13.26
C THR A 131 -9.42 -5.51 -12.88
N ASP A 132 -9.70 -5.37 -11.58
CA ASP A 132 -11.07 -5.41 -11.04
C ASP A 132 -11.66 -4.01 -10.87
N LEU A 133 -10.93 -2.98 -11.29
CA LEU A 133 -11.27 -1.58 -11.12
C LEU A 133 -11.32 -0.87 -12.48
N GLN A 134 -12.18 0.11 -12.60
CA GLN A 134 -12.29 0.98 -13.77
C GLN A 134 -11.75 2.36 -13.42
N LEU A 135 -10.93 2.93 -14.30
CA LEU A 135 -10.43 4.29 -14.12
C LEU A 135 -11.62 5.26 -14.04
N ALA A 136 -11.66 6.05 -12.98
CA ALA A 136 -12.69 7.07 -12.79
C ALA A 136 -12.17 8.43 -13.24
N GLU A 137 -13.00 9.19 -13.94
CA GLU A 137 -12.72 10.59 -14.22
C GLU A 137 -12.91 11.38 -12.91
N ALA A 138 -11.81 11.71 -12.25
CA ALA A 138 -11.79 12.59 -11.10
C ALA A 138 -10.70 13.63 -11.34
N ALA A 139 -11.05 14.89 -11.19
CA ALA A 139 -10.07 15.96 -11.31
C ALA A 139 -8.96 15.76 -10.27
N PRO A 140 -7.68 15.84 -10.67
CA PRO A 140 -6.58 15.83 -9.72
C PRO A 140 -6.69 17.06 -8.79
N ASP A 141 -6.41 16.84 -7.52
CA ASP A 141 -6.28 17.94 -6.57
C ASP A 141 -4.82 18.40 -6.55
N GLU A 142 -4.55 19.52 -7.21
CA GLU A 142 -3.19 20.07 -7.32
C GLU A 142 -2.60 20.43 -5.94
N SER A 143 -3.43 20.66 -4.94
CA SER A 143 -2.99 20.92 -3.56
C SER A 143 -2.53 19.66 -2.83
N ARG A 144 -2.83 18.50 -3.39
CA ARG A 144 -2.54 17.17 -2.80
C ARG A 144 -1.89 16.25 -3.83
N PRO A 145 -0.65 16.50 -4.23
CA PRO A 145 0.03 15.76 -5.30
C PRO A 145 0.17 14.26 -5.01
N TRP A 146 0.08 13.86 -3.74
CA TRP A 146 0.08 12.47 -3.31
C TRP A 146 -1.27 11.76 -3.54
N GLN A 147 -2.33 12.47 -3.91
CA GLN A 147 -3.56 11.84 -4.41
C GLN A 147 -3.36 11.41 -5.86
N GLY A 148 -3.18 10.12 -6.06
CA GLY A 148 -3.06 9.52 -7.37
C GLY A 148 -4.40 9.37 -8.11
N ARG A 149 -4.44 8.44 -9.05
CA ARG A 149 -5.62 8.16 -9.87
C ARG A 149 -6.80 7.71 -9.02
N ALA A 150 -7.99 7.97 -9.54
CA ALA A 150 -9.23 7.48 -8.95
C ALA A 150 -9.77 6.29 -9.75
N TRP A 151 -10.40 5.35 -9.06
CA TRP A 151 -10.91 4.12 -9.62
C TRP A 151 -12.31 3.82 -9.07
N ARG A 152 -13.11 3.07 -9.83
CA ARG A 152 -14.39 2.53 -9.35
C ARG A 152 -14.36 1.02 -9.38
N ASP A 153 -14.89 0.41 -8.32
CA ASP A 153 -15.13 -1.03 -8.31
C ASP A 153 -16.49 -1.38 -8.94
N ALA A 154 -16.78 -2.69 -9.06
CA ALA A 154 -18.02 -3.20 -9.61
C ALA A 154 -19.28 -2.77 -8.81
N GLN A 155 -19.12 -2.33 -7.58
CA GLN A 155 -20.18 -1.82 -6.72
C GLN A 155 -20.34 -0.28 -6.85
N GLY A 156 -19.54 0.37 -7.71
CA GLY A 156 -19.53 1.80 -7.91
C GLY A 156 -18.76 2.60 -6.84
N MET A 157 -18.10 1.91 -5.91
CA MET A 157 -17.32 2.54 -4.86
C MET A 157 -16.09 3.24 -5.46
N LEU A 158 -15.84 4.47 -5.03
CA LEU A 158 -14.70 5.26 -5.47
C LEU A 158 -13.49 4.94 -4.58
N TRP A 159 -12.38 4.60 -5.23
CA TRP A 159 -11.08 4.35 -4.63
C TRP A 159 -10.08 5.38 -5.15
N ARG A 160 -9.23 5.91 -4.29
CA ARG A 160 -8.13 6.78 -4.68
C ARG A 160 -6.79 6.12 -4.40
N GLU A 161 -5.87 6.19 -5.34
CA GLU A 161 -4.49 5.80 -5.08
C GLU A 161 -3.84 6.79 -4.11
N LEU A 162 -3.10 6.26 -3.15
CA LEU A 162 -2.22 7.04 -2.31
C LEU A 162 -0.79 6.83 -2.81
N ASP A 163 -0.21 7.86 -3.41
CA ASP A 163 1.21 7.86 -3.76
C ASP A 163 2.04 8.10 -2.49
N VAL A 164 2.49 7.01 -1.91
CA VAL A 164 3.28 7.01 -0.66
C VAL A 164 4.57 7.81 -0.83
N ARG A 165 5.20 7.76 -2.00
CA ARG A 165 6.46 8.47 -2.23
C ARG A 165 6.26 9.97 -2.26
N GLN A 166 5.23 10.43 -2.92
CA GLN A 166 4.87 11.84 -2.94
C GLN A 166 4.41 12.32 -1.56
N LEU A 167 3.64 11.50 -0.83
CA LEU A 167 3.25 11.83 0.54
C LEU A 167 4.48 12.00 1.45
N LEU A 168 5.44 11.08 1.38
CA LEU A 168 6.67 11.13 2.17
C LEU A 168 7.64 12.25 1.73
N ALA A 169 7.38 12.91 0.61
CA ALA A 169 8.10 14.07 0.13
C ALA A 169 7.33 15.40 0.34
N ASP A 170 6.08 15.34 0.77
CA ASP A 170 5.24 16.50 0.98
C ASP A 170 5.76 17.33 2.18
N PRO A 171 6.07 18.64 1.97
CA PRO A 171 6.57 19.50 3.05
C PRO A 171 5.60 19.60 4.24
N ALA A 172 4.28 19.62 4.01
CA ALA A 172 3.28 19.70 5.08
C ALA A 172 3.27 18.39 5.91
N PHE A 173 3.45 17.23 5.23
CA PHE A 173 3.54 15.95 5.89
C PHE A 173 4.84 15.78 6.69
N LEU A 174 5.95 16.35 6.20
CA LEU A 174 7.24 16.31 6.90
C LEU A 174 7.29 17.27 8.09
N GLN A 175 6.42 18.29 8.11
CA GLN A 175 6.38 19.28 9.20
C GLN A 175 5.61 18.78 10.42
N VAL A 176 6.13 17.72 11.03
CA VAL A 176 5.54 17.09 12.23
C VAL A 176 5.55 18.02 13.44
N GLY A 177 6.59 18.83 13.60
CA GLY A 177 6.74 19.74 14.72
C GLY A 177 5.83 20.97 14.60
N ARG A 178 5.23 21.40 15.71
CA ARG A 178 4.50 22.68 15.80
C ARG A 178 5.52 23.80 15.97
N SER A 179 5.50 24.80 15.08
CA SER A 179 6.24 26.03 15.32
C SER A 179 5.73 26.67 16.62
N ARG A 180 6.64 27.09 17.48
CA ARG A 180 6.27 27.96 18.60
C ARG A 180 5.76 29.28 17.99
N ALA A 181 4.50 29.61 18.26
CA ALA A 181 3.98 30.94 18.01
C ALA A 181 4.67 31.91 18.98
#